data_aceebd10871d35cdcc23a73f8cb5498d
#
_entry.id   aceebd10871d35cdcc23a73f8cb5498d
#
_cell.length_a   1.000
_cell.length_b   1.000
_cell.length_c   1.000
_cell.angle_alpha   90.00
_cell.angle_beta   90.00
_cell.angle_gamma   90.00
#
_symmetry.space_group_name_H-M   'P 1'
#
loop_
_entity.id
_entity.type
_entity.pdbx_description
1 polymer ?
#
loop_
_entity_poly.entity_id
_entity_poly.type
_entity_poly.pdbx_seq_one_letter_code
_entity_poly.pdbx_strand_id
1 'polypeptide(L)'
;MSCNCNKCGKVITLIMLICILVLNLILLFQKDAWDLETLKVWWKENMAAIQEIYKTEAYKTSQAEAIDATLEQIAAMTDTEEYTNDEWNTDEEDTNEWSDDIKAVVEEIVASNPVRGDKNARFTILEYTELHCPYCQRHAQAGTINSVLEAFPGEVNSVSRHYIIHGQSALELAAAMECIAELNPDVYYNAFEKAFDAYPVDMDGLKNIAIELGVNESDLNTCIDEWRYTQAVEDMMNQWWKLFGVSWTPGNVIIDRETGKFEVVPGAYPADTFIEKINAMKWE
;
A
#
# COMPACT_ATOMS: atom_id res chain seq x y z
N MET A 1 39.17 3.75 -27.97
CA MET A 1 37.86 3.88 -27.32
C MET A 1 36.97 4.74 -28.21
N SER A 2 36.14 4.14 -29.09
CA SER A 2 35.25 4.87 -30.00
C SER A 2 33.91 5.06 -29.28
N CYS A 3 33.61 6.29 -28.90
CA CYS A 3 32.37 6.67 -28.33
C CYS A 3 31.24 6.51 -29.38
N ASN A 4 30.24 5.69 -29.11
CA ASN A 4 29.13 5.40 -30.02
C ASN A 4 28.21 6.63 -30.08
N CYS A 5 28.44 7.51 -31.08
CA CYS A 5 27.87 8.85 -31.25
C CYS A 5 26.33 8.88 -31.32
N ASN A 6 25.68 7.74 -31.55
CA ASN A 6 24.22 7.67 -31.72
C ASN A 6 23.46 7.52 -30.37
N LYS A 7 24.09 6.92 -29.32
CA LYS A 7 23.49 6.86 -27.98
C LYS A 7 23.59 8.22 -27.25
N CYS A 8 24.72 8.92 -27.36
CA CYS A 8 24.91 10.25 -26.79
C CYS A 8 23.91 11.29 -27.37
N GLY A 9 23.63 11.25 -28.68
CA GLY A 9 22.68 12.17 -29.30
C GLY A 9 21.25 12.05 -28.76
N LYS A 10 20.77 10.82 -28.55
CA LYS A 10 19.41 10.58 -28.04
C LYS A 10 19.24 10.98 -26.55
N VAL A 11 20.26 10.73 -25.72
CA VAL A 11 20.27 11.15 -24.32
C VAL A 11 20.30 12.67 -24.20
N ILE A 12 21.12 13.35 -25.03
CA ILE A 12 21.19 14.82 -25.08
C ILE A 12 19.85 15.40 -25.53
N THR A 13 19.17 14.81 -26.51
CA THR A 13 17.85 15.26 -26.97
C THR A 13 16.79 15.10 -25.87
N LEU A 14 16.82 14.01 -25.11
CA LEU A 14 15.90 13.77 -23.98
C LEU A 14 16.13 14.77 -22.86
N ILE A 15 17.39 15.02 -22.48
CA ILE A 15 17.74 16.02 -21.45
C ILE A 15 17.32 17.43 -21.91
N MET A 16 17.52 17.77 -23.17
CA MET A 16 17.09 19.06 -23.73
C MET A 16 15.57 19.22 -23.70
N LEU A 17 14.80 18.15 -24.01
CA LEU A 17 13.34 18.16 -23.94
C LEU A 17 12.84 18.33 -22.50
N ILE A 18 13.45 17.64 -21.54
CA ILE A 18 13.15 17.79 -20.11
C ILE A 18 13.49 19.20 -19.63
N CYS A 19 14.65 19.74 -20.02
CA CYS A 19 15.03 21.12 -19.69
C CYS A 19 14.06 22.15 -20.30
N ILE A 20 13.60 21.95 -21.53
CA ILE A 20 12.61 22.83 -22.19
C ILE A 20 11.26 22.74 -21.44
N LEU A 21 10.81 21.55 -21.03
CA LEU A 21 9.59 21.36 -20.25
C LEU A 21 9.69 22.05 -18.87
N VAL A 22 10.82 21.87 -18.18
CA VAL A 22 11.07 22.51 -16.88
C VAL A 22 11.19 24.04 -17.01
N LEU A 23 11.85 24.54 -18.07
CA LEU A 23 11.93 25.98 -18.35
C LEU A 23 10.57 26.59 -18.66
N ASN A 24 9.75 25.90 -19.45
CA ASN A 24 8.38 26.31 -19.72
C ASN A 24 7.53 26.32 -18.43
N LEU A 25 7.66 25.31 -17.58
CA LEU A 25 7.04 25.29 -16.25
C LEU A 25 7.48 26.50 -15.40
N ILE A 26 8.79 26.80 -15.31
CA ILE A 26 9.32 27.93 -14.56
C ILE A 26 8.82 29.27 -15.13
N LEU A 27 8.80 29.42 -16.45
CA LEU A 27 8.28 30.64 -17.10
C LEU A 27 6.77 30.82 -16.91
N LEU A 28 6.04 29.74 -16.79
CA LEU A 28 4.62 29.73 -16.49
C LEU A 28 4.38 30.11 -15.01
N PHE A 29 5.20 29.61 -14.09
CA PHE A 29 5.15 30.00 -12.65
C PHE A 29 5.49 31.48 -12.38
N GLN A 30 6.19 32.15 -13.30
CA GLN A 30 6.54 33.58 -13.18
C GLN A 30 5.46 34.53 -13.71
N LYS A 31 4.41 34.03 -14.34
CA LYS A 31 3.25 34.82 -14.78
C LYS A 31 2.05 34.47 -13.90
N ASP A 32 1.55 35.42 -13.14
CA ASP A 32 0.37 35.34 -12.27
C ASP A 32 -0.97 35.09 -13.00
N ALA A 33 -0.99 34.21 -14.00
CA ALA A 33 -2.15 33.96 -14.85
C ALA A 33 -2.31 32.47 -15.20
N TRP A 34 -2.54 31.66 -14.17
CA TRP A 34 -3.02 30.29 -14.39
C TRP A 34 -4.53 30.27 -14.24
N ASP A 35 -5.27 30.32 -15.34
CA ASP A 35 -6.63 29.82 -15.32
C ASP A 35 -6.64 28.30 -15.57
N LEU A 36 -7.65 27.65 -15.04
CA LEU A 36 -7.82 26.20 -15.13
C LEU A 36 -7.90 25.69 -16.57
N GLU A 37 -8.38 26.51 -17.51
CA GLU A 37 -8.51 26.16 -18.91
C GLU A 37 -7.15 26.17 -19.64
N THR A 38 -6.28 27.11 -19.32
CA THR A 38 -4.90 27.14 -19.83
C THR A 38 -4.10 25.91 -19.37
N LEU A 39 -4.28 25.49 -18.11
CA LEU A 39 -3.69 24.26 -17.57
C LEU A 39 -4.20 23.00 -18.29
N LYS A 40 -5.50 22.90 -18.54
CA LYS A 40 -6.09 21.76 -19.24
C LYS A 40 -5.59 21.63 -20.68
N VAL A 41 -5.46 22.76 -21.39
CA VAL A 41 -4.93 22.78 -22.77
C VAL A 41 -3.47 22.35 -22.77
N TRP A 42 -2.63 22.94 -21.88
CA TRP A 42 -1.22 22.58 -21.75
C TRP A 42 -1.05 21.10 -21.43
N TRP A 43 -1.83 20.56 -20.45
CA TRP A 43 -1.80 19.16 -20.07
C TRP A 43 -2.15 18.24 -21.22
N LYS A 44 -3.22 18.57 -21.98
CA LYS A 44 -3.66 17.78 -23.12
C LYS A 44 -2.62 17.72 -24.24
N GLU A 45 -1.94 18.84 -24.53
CA GLU A 45 -0.91 18.92 -25.56
C GLU A 45 0.38 18.21 -25.16
N ASN A 46 0.79 18.31 -23.89
CA ASN A 46 2.05 17.73 -23.45
C ASN A 46 1.93 16.25 -23.05
N MET A 47 0.75 15.78 -22.61
CA MET A 47 0.53 14.36 -22.32
C MET A 47 0.67 13.47 -23.53
N ALA A 48 0.30 13.94 -24.73
CA ALA A 48 0.51 13.19 -25.96
C ALA A 48 2.01 12.99 -26.25
N ALA A 49 2.82 14.04 -26.05
CA ALA A 49 4.27 13.96 -26.22
C ALA A 49 4.95 13.08 -25.15
N ILE A 50 4.49 13.13 -23.91
CA ILE A 50 4.97 12.27 -22.82
C ILE A 50 4.63 10.81 -23.11
N GLN A 51 3.42 10.49 -23.56
CA GLN A 51 3.02 9.13 -23.93
C GLN A 51 3.86 8.58 -25.10
N GLU A 52 4.25 9.40 -26.05
CA GLU A 52 5.18 8.98 -27.13
C GLU A 52 6.58 8.68 -26.59
N ILE A 53 7.08 9.43 -25.60
CA ILE A 53 8.36 9.14 -24.92
C ILE A 53 8.31 7.80 -24.21
N TYR A 54 7.23 7.49 -23.48
CA TYR A 54 7.04 6.19 -22.80
C TYR A 54 6.99 5.00 -23.76
N LYS A 55 6.59 5.22 -25.02
CA LYS A 55 6.55 4.18 -26.07
C LYS A 55 7.91 3.94 -26.74
N THR A 56 8.90 4.80 -26.52
CA THR A 56 10.21 4.66 -27.19
C THR A 56 10.99 3.46 -26.65
N GLU A 57 11.66 2.73 -27.56
CA GLU A 57 12.56 1.63 -27.17
C GLU A 57 13.70 2.13 -26.26
N ALA A 58 14.11 3.39 -26.35
CA ALA A 58 15.14 3.99 -25.50
C ALA A 58 14.68 4.08 -24.02
N TYR A 59 13.40 4.39 -23.75
CA TYR A 59 12.85 4.41 -22.38
C TYR A 59 12.75 3.00 -21.82
N LYS A 60 12.22 2.05 -22.60
CA LYS A 60 12.15 0.64 -22.21
C LYS A 60 13.53 0.04 -21.95
N THR A 61 14.51 0.37 -22.76
CA THR A 61 15.91 -0.10 -22.59
C THR A 61 16.53 0.51 -21.32
N SER A 62 16.29 1.78 -21.04
CA SER A 62 16.77 2.46 -19.83
C SER A 62 16.17 1.87 -18.54
N GLN A 63 14.89 1.51 -18.57
CA GLN A 63 14.23 0.81 -17.45
C GLN A 63 14.80 -0.60 -17.26
N ALA A 64 15.01 -1.34 -18.35
CA ALA A 64 15.61 -2.66 -18.31
C ALA A 64 17.07 -2.62 -17.80
N GLU A 65 17.88 -1.65 -18.26
CA GLU A 65 19.25 -1.45 -17.78
C GLU A 65 19.29 -1.05 -16.29
N ALA A 66 18.31 -0.28 -15.80
CA ALA A 66 18.19 0.07 -14.38
C ALA A 66 17.78 -1.14 -13.51
N ILE A 67 16.87 -1.97 -14.02
CA ILE A 67 16.47 -3.22 -13.36
C ILE A 67 17.65 -4.20 -13.33
N ASP A 68 18.37 -4.40 -14.45
CA ASP A 68 19.55 -5.26 -14.52
C ASP A 68 20.65 -4.79 -13.56
N ALA A 69 20.92 -3.48 -13.49
CA ALA A 69 21.90 -2.94 -12.55
C ALA A 69 21.49 -3.15 -11.08
N THR A 70 20.19 -3.09 -10.80
CA THR A 70 19.65 -3.37 -9.46
C THR A 70 19.74 -4.85 -9.12
N LEU A 71 19.46 -5.73 -10.10
CA LEU A 71 19.61 -7.18 -9.95
C LEU A 71 21.07 -7.60 -9.80
N GLU A 72 22.02 -6.97 -10.52
CA GLU A 72 23.46 -7.19 -10.33
C GLU A 72 23.92 -6.72 -8.93
N GLN A 73 23.39 -5.61 -8.42
CA GLN A 73 23.68 -5.18 -7.04
C GLN A 73 23.12 -6.14 -5.99
N ILE A 74 21.90 -6.65 -6.20
CA ILE A 74 21.29 -7.65 -5.33
C ILE A 74 22.10 -8.96 -5.41
N ALA A 75 22.48 -9.43 -6.60
CA ALA A 75 23.31 -10.61 -6.78
C ALA A 75 24.69 -10.46 -6.13
N ALA A 76 25.33 -9.28 -6.21
CA ALA A 76 26.60 -9.00 -5.55
C ALA A 76 26.49 -8.94 -4.02
N MET A 77 25.30 -8.68 -3.48
CA MET A 77 25.00 -8.76 -2.04
C MET A 77 24.70 -10.20 -1.58
N THR A 78 24.33 -11.08 -2.52
CA THR A 78 24.01 -12.50 -2.28
C THR A 78 25.12 -13.45 -2.70
N ASP A 79 26.35 -12.96 -2.98
CA ASP A 79 27.48 -13.80 -3.41
C ASP A 79 28.05 -14.61 -2.24
N THR A 80 27.23 -15.53 -1.74
CA THR A 80 27.61 -16.78 -1.12
C THR A 80 26.58 -17.84 -1.52
N GLU A 81 27.05 -18.73 -2.41
CA GLU A 81 26.46 -20.02 -2.78
C GLU A 81 25.36 -20.06 -3.85
N GLU A 82 25.71 -20.80 -4.87
CA GLU A 82 25.03 -21.32 -6.05
C GLU A 82 23.57 -21.73 -5.77
N TYR A 83 22.58 -20.92 -6.25
CA TYR A 83 21.18 -21.27 -6.22
C TYR A 83 20.88 -22.24 -7.38
N THR A 84 21.03 -23.54 -7.14
CA THR A 84 20.52 -24.58 -8.03
C THR A 84 19.01 -24.73 -7.80
N ASN A 85 18.25 -24.60 -8.87
CA ASN A 85 16.80 -24.84 -8.95
C ASN A 85 16.47 -26.34 -8.77
N ASP A 86 16.69 -26.89 -7.60
CA ASP A 86 16.21 -28.23 -7.26
C ASP A 86 15.91 -28.30 -5.75
N GLU A 87 14.64 -28.64 -5.48
CA GLU A 87 14.11 -29.02 -4.18
C GLU A 87 13.86 -27.90 -3.17
N TRP A 88 12.60 -27.58 -3.00
CA TRP A 88 12.05 -27.06 -1.74
C TRP A 88 12.35 -28.06 -0.62
N ASN A 89 13.57 -28.01 -0.10
CA ASN A 89 13.91 -28.74 1.09
C ASN A 89 13.54 -27.85 2.29
N THR A 90 12.47 -28.24 2.96
CA THR A 90 12.09 -27.70 4.25
C THR A 90 13.06 -28.22 5.32
N ASP A 91 14.26 -27.66 5.38
CA ASP A 91 15.14 -27.87 6.54
C ASP A 91 14.72 -26.91 7.66
N GLU A 92 14.33 -27.50 8.78
CA GLU A 92 13.73 -26.86 9.96
C GLU A 92 14.65 -25.86 10.72
N GLU A 93 15.79 -25.44 10.19
CA GLU A 93 16.76 -24.58 10.88
C GLU A 93 16.65 -23.07 10.56
N ASP A 94 15.90 -22.66 9.51
CA ASP A 94 15.81 -21.24 9.08
C ASP A 94 14.52 -20.51 9.57
N THR A 95 13.67 -21.18 10.33
CA THR A 95 12.38 -20.64 10.77
C THR A 95 12.47 -19.57 11.87
N ASN A 96 13.60 -19.48 12.59
CA ASN A 96 13.71 -18.58 13.74
C ASN A 96 14.05 -17.12 13.35
N GLU A 97 14.85 -16.90 12.33
CA GLU A 97 15.25 -15.55 11.93
C GLU A 97 14.08 -14.79 11.28
N TRP A 98 13.36 -15.42 10.36
CA TRP A 98 12.13 -14.87 9.76
C TRP A 98 11.00 -14.64 10.75
N SER A 99 10.88 -15.50 11.76
CA SER A 99 9.85 -15.36 12.79
C SER A 99 10.06 -14.13 13.67
N ASP A 100 11.31 -13.79 14.00
CA ASP A 100 11.64 -12.61 14.81
C ASP A 100 11.46 -11.31 14.03
N ASP A 101 11.78 -11.27 12.74
CA ASP A 101 11.53 -10.13 11.86
C ASP A 101 10.03 -9.88 11.69
N ILE A 102 9.22 -10.92 11.50
CA ILE A 102 7.76 -10.79 11.42
C ILE A 102 7.19 -10.26 12.73
N LYS A 103 7.63 -10.77 13.86
CA LYS A 103 7.21 -10.27 15.20
C LYS A 103 7.52 -8.78 15.33
N ALA A 104 8.76 -8.36 15.02
CA ALA A 104 9.17 -6.96 15.15
C ALA A 104 8.31 -6.04 14.28
N VAL A 105 8.04 -6.43 13.03
CA VAL A 105 7.18 -5.68 12.12
C VAL A 105 5.74 -5.60 12.64
N VAL A 106 5.20 -6.69 13.15
CA VAL A 106 3.82 -6.71 13.68
C VAL A 106 3.70 -5.88 14.95
N GLU A 107 4.70 -5.92 15.83
CA GLU A 107 4.72 -5.07 17.04
C GLU A 107 4.75 -3.58 16.67
N GLU A 108 5.54 -3.19 15.67
CA GLU A 108 5.56 -1.81 15.16
C GLU A 108 4.20 -1.42 14.57
N ILE A 109 3.58 -2.30 13.77
CA ILE A 109 2.26 -2.05 13.18
C ILE A 109 1.21 -1.85 14.28
N VAL A 110 1.16 -2.72 15.29
CA VAL A 110 0.19 -2.64 16.40
C VAL A 110 0.43 -1.40 17.25
N ALA A 111 1.68 -0.99 17.44
CA ALA A 111 2.02 0.18 18.23
C ALA A 111 1.61 1.50 17.54
N SER A 112 1.78 1.58 16.20
CA SER A 112 1.66 2.82 15.42
C SER A 112 0.32 3.03 14.72
N ASN A 113 -0.59 2.02 14.75
CA ASN A 113 -1.87 2.11 14.04
C ASN A 113 -3.08 1.98 15.01
N PRO A 114 -4.29 2.41 14.58
CA PRO A 114 -5.51 2.05 15.25
C PRO A 114 -5.69 0.53 15.32
N VAL A 115 -6.05 0.01 16.47
CA VAL A 115 -6.21 -1.43 16.73
C VAL A 115 -7.65 -1.71 17.12
N ARG A 116 -8.25 -2.71 16.51
CA ARG A 116 -9.54 -3.27 16.90
C ARG A 116 -9.29 -4.45 17.84
N GLY A 117 -9.72 -4.37 19.10
CA GLY A 117 -9.44 -5.34 20.14
C GLY A 117 -8.31 -4.94 21.10
N ASP A 118 -7.78 -5.90 21.87
CA ASP A 118 -6.69 -5.63 22.83
C ASP A 118 -5.34 -5.53 22.13
N LYS A 119 -4.61 -4.43 22.33
CA LYS A 119 -3.26 -4.24 21.75
C LYS A 119 -2.26 -5.32 22.18
N ASN A 120 -2.49 -5.96 23.34
CA ASN A 120 -1.63 -7.01 23.88
C ASN A 120 -2.08 -8.42 23.50
N ALA A 121 -3.07 -8.57 22.63
CA ALA A 121 -3.55 -9.88 22.19
C ALA A 121 -2.41 -10.72 21.57
N ARG A 122 -2.44 -12.04 21.80
CA ARG A 122 -1.47 -12.98 21.24
C ARG A 122 -1.53 -13.04 19.71
N PHE A 123 -2.74 -13.04 19.13
CA PHE A 123 -2.92 -13.10 17.70
C PHE A 123 -3.28 -11.73 17.13
N THR A 124 -2.63 -11.35 16.03
CA THR A 124 -2.98 -10.16 15.26
C THR A 124 -3.46 -10.57 13.87
N ILE A 125 -4.60 -10.03 13.43
CA ILE A 125 -5.05 -10.12 12.05
C ILE A 125 -4.67 -8.82 11.34
N LEU A 126 -3.78 -8.89 10.36
CA LEU A 126 -3.55 -7.79 9.43
C LEU A 126 -4.56 -7.93 8.28
N GLU A 127 -5.50 -6.99 8.18
CA GLU A 127 -6.53 -6.95 7.16
C GLU A 127 -6.14 -5.98 6.04
N TYR A 128 -5.66 -6.49 4.92
CA TYR A 128 -5.33 -5.69 3.74
C TYR A 128 -6.57 -5.47 2.89
N THR A 129 -6.96 -4.22 2.78
CA THR A 129 -8.29 -3.83 2.30
C THR A 129 -8.25 -2.53 1.49
N GLU A 130 -9.35 -2.24 0.78
CA GLU A 130 -9.49 -1.08 -0.08
C GLU A 130 -10.96 -0.66 -0.17
N LEU A 131 -11.24 0.63 -0.03
CA LEU A 131 -12.61 1.17 -0.01
C LEU A 131 -13.36 1.04 -1.35
N HIS A 132 -12.66 0.88 -2.48
CA HIS A 132 -13.29 0.64 -3.80
C HIS A 132 -13.41 -0.85 -4.16
N CYS A 133 -12.93 -1.76 -3.31
CA CYS A 133 -13.02 -3.18 -3.57
C CYS A 133 -14.38 -3.76 -3.15
N PRO A 134 -15.20 -4.33 -4.07
CA PRO A 134 -16.52 -4.87 -3.72
C PRO A 134 -16.43 -6.10 -2.81
N TYR A 135 -15.33 -6.85 -2.86
CA TYR A 135 -15.12 -7.98 -1.97
C TYR A 135 -14.73 -7.54 -0.57
N CYS A 136 -14.01 -6.40 -0.44
CA CYS A 136 -13.71 -5.78 0.86
C CYS A 136 -14.99 -5.26 1.52
N GLN A 137 -15.86 -4.58 0.74
CA GLN A 137 -17.18 -4.20 1.20
C GLN A 137 -17.95 -5.39 1.75
N ARG A 138 -18.03 -6.48 0.96
CA ARG A 138 -18.75 -7.71 1.39
C ARG A 138 -18.16 -8.29 2.67
N HIS A 139 -16.82 -8.30 2.80
CA HIS A 139 -16.13 -8.80 3.99
C HIS A 139 -16.46 -7.97 5.23
N ALA A 140 -16.41 -6.65 5.12
CA ALA A 140 -16.78 -5.72 6.19
C ALA A 140 -18.24 -5.84 6.58
N GLN A 141 -19.19 -5.84 5.62
CA GLN A 141 -20.62 -5.96 5.86
C GLN A 141 -21.03 -7.31 6.45
N ALA A 142 -20.27 -8.37 6.19
CA ALA A 142 -20.47 -9.65 6.86
C ALA A 142 -20.06 -9.63 8.34
N GLY A 143 -19.40 -8.58 8.82
CA GLY A 143 -18.91 -8.47 10.18
C GLY A 143 -17.87 -9.53 10.55
N THR A 144 -17.13 -10.04 9.55
CA THR A 144 -16.24 -11.19 9.72
C THR A 144 -15.21 -10.96 10.82
N ILE A 145 -14.48 -9.85 10.78
CA ILE A 145 -13.45 -9.55 11.79
C ILE A 145 -14.07 -9.35 13.17
N ASN A 146 -15.19 -8.64 13.27
CA ASN A 146 -15.89 -8.45 14.54
C ASN A 146 -16.31 -9.80 15.16
N SER A 147 -16.84 -10.72 14.36
CA SER A 147 -17.20 -12.07 14.81
C SER A 147 -15.99 -12.88 15.32
N VAL A 148 -14.82 -12.73 14.68
CA VAL A 148 -13.58 -13.37 15.14
C VAL A 148 -13.13 -12.78 16.48
N LEU A 149 -13.16 -11.45 16.64
CA LEU A 149 -12.81 -10.78 17.90
C LEU A 149 -13.75 -11.18 19.05
N GLU A 150 -15.04 -11.35 18.75
CA GLU A 150 -16.03 -11.83 19.71
C GLU A 150 -15.79 -13.29 20.12
N ALA A 151 -15.30 -14.13 19.21
CA ALA A 151 -14.97 -15.53 19.49
C ALA A 151 -13.71 -15.69 20.36
N PHE A 152 -12.79 -14.70 20.31
CA PHE A 152 -11.51 -14.71 21.04
C PHE A 152 -11.27 -13.41 21.82
N PRO A 153 -12.10 -13.08 22.80
CA PRO A 153 -12.02 -11.82 23.51
C PRO A 153 -10.69 -11.66 24.26
N GLY A 154 -9.92 -10.63 23.91
CA GLY A 154 -8.61 -10.34 24.47
C GLY A 154 -7.46 -11.20 23.93
N GLU A 155 -7.74 -12.25 23.15
CA GLU A 155 -6.70 -13.10 22.55
C GLU A 155 -6.37 -12.73 21.10
N VAL A 156 -7.29 -12.06 20.41
CA VAL A 156 -7.14 -11.63 19.02
C VAL A 156 -7.38 -10.13 18.91
N ASN A 157 -6.57 -9.47 18.11
CA ASN A 157 -6.81 -8.12 17.65
C ASN A 157 -6.72 -8.02 16.12
N SER A 158 -7.12 -6.89 15.54
CA SER A 158 -6.91 -6.64 14.13
C SER A 158 -6.44 -5.23 13.84
N VAL A 159 -5.64 -5.11 12.78
CA VAL A 159 -5.16 -3.84 12.22
C VAL A 159 -5.47 -3.82 10.74
N SER A 160 -6.21 -2.80 10.28
CA SER A 160 -6.47 -2.59 8.86
C SER A 160 -5.25 -1.97 8.20
N ARG A 161 -4.89 -2.50 7.03
CA ARG A 161 -3.80 -2.05 6.18
C ARG A 161 -4.34 -1.78 4.78
N HIS A 162 -3.75 -0.83 4.09
CA HIS A 162 -4.18 -0.51 2.74
C HIS A 162 -3.42 -1.32 1.69
N TYR A 163 -4.16 -1.85 0.71
CA TYR A 163 -3.61 -2.45 -0.50
C TYR A 163 -4.46 -2.05 -1.72
N ILE A 164 -3.90 -1.22 -2.59
CA ILE A 164 -4.65 -0.52 -3.64
C ILE A 164 -4.52 -1.24 -4.97
N ILE A 165 -5.66 -1.62 -5.56
CA ILE A 165 -5.76 -2.26 -6.87
C ILE A 165 -6.73 -1.55 -7.83
N HIS A 166 -7.53 -0.58 -7.33
CA HIS A 166 -8.52 0.15 -8.13
C HIS A 166 -8.09 1.59 -8.48
N GLY A 167 -6.78 1.85 -8.49
CA GLY A 167 -6.21 3.07 -9.04
C GLY A 167 -6.18 4.28 -8.12
N GLN A 168 -5.96 5.46 -8.70
CA GLN A 168 -5.60 6.68 -7.97
C GLN A 168 -6.66 7.13 -6.95
N SER A 169 -7.94 7.08 -7.29
CA SER A 169 -9.00 7.49 -6.35
C SER A 169 -9.09 6.60 -5.11
N ALA A 170 -8.77 5.32 -5.24
CA ALA A 170 -8.69 4.41 -4.10
C ALA A 170 -7.47 4.71 -3.21
N LEU A 171 -6.33 5.08 -3.82
CA LEU A 171 -5.13 5.54 -3.11
C LEU A 171 -5.41 6.81 -2.30
N GLU A 172 -6.11 7.77 -2.90
CA GLU A 172 -6.51 9.01 -2.24
C GLU A 172 -7.42 8.78 -1.04
N LEU A 173 -8.40 7.87 -1.17
CA LEU A 173 -9.27 7.49 -0.05
C LEU A 173 -8.49 6.78 1.07
N ALA A 174 -7.55 5.92 0.72
CA ALA A 174 -6.68 5.25 1.69
C ALA A 174 -5.82 6.27 2.46
N ALA A 175 -5.20 7.23 1.76
CA ALA A 175 -4.44 8.31 2.39
C ALA A 175 -5.32 9.20 3.28
N ALA A 176 -6.58 9.46 2.88
CA ALA A 176 -7.55 10.18 3.70
C ALA A 176 -7.96 9.40 4.96
N MET A 177 -8.04 8.07 4.89
CA MET A 177 -8.26 7.22 6.08
C MET A 177 -7.09 7.32 7.06
N GLU A 178 -5.84 7.39 6.58
CA GLU A 178 -4.68 7.60 7.46
C GLU A 178 -4.69 9.01 8.09
N CYS A 179 -5.19 10.04 7.39
CA CYS A 179 -5.46 11.35 7.99
C CYS A 179 -6.48 11.26 9.13
N ILE A 180 -7.54 10.45 8.96
CA ILE A 180 -8.53 10.22 10.03
C ILE A 180 -7.87 9.50 11.22
N ALA A 181 -7.01 8.52 10.97
CA ALA A 181 -6.27 7.81 12.01
C ALA A 181 -5.37 8.75 12.83
N GLU A 182 -4.67 9.69 12.17
CA GLU A 182 -3.82 10.69 12.83
C GLU A 182 -4.65 11.65 13.70
N LEU A 183 -5.74 12.17 13.14
CA LEU A 183 -6.52 13.23 13.77
C LEU A 183 -7.46 12.73 14.89
N ASN A 184 -8.00 11.53 14.72
CA ASN A 184 -8.87 10.90 15.70
C ASN A 184 -8.88 9.37 15.57
N PRO A 185 -7.90 8.66 16.16
CA PRO A 185 -7.78 7.20 16.02
C PRO A 185 -9.00 6.43 16.56
N ASP A 186 -9.74 7.00 17.52
CA ASP A 186 -10.89 6.35 18.14
C ASP A 186 -12.07 6.16 17.18
N VAL A 187 -12.15 6.99 16.13
CA VAL A 187 -13.24 6.90 15.13
C VAL A 187 -12.84 6.18 13.85
N TYR A 188 -11.57 5.78 13.71
CA TYR A 188 -11.02 5.19 12.49
C TYR A 188 -11.87 4.02 11.98
N TYR A 189 -12.15 3.03 12.80
CA TYR A 189 -12.93 1.87 12.39
C TYR A 189 -14.40 2.20 12.14
N ASN A 190 -14.96 3.14 12.89
CA ASN A 190 -16.32 3.64 12.62
C ASN A 190 -16.40 4.34 11.26
N ALA A 191 -15.37 5.12 10.90
CA ALA A 191 -15.27 5.75 9.58
C ALA A 191 -15.15 4.70 8.47
N PHE A 192 -14.34 3.66 8.70
CA PHE A 192 -14.14 2.56 7.77
C PHE A 192 -15.45 1.81 7.49
N GLU A 193 -16.18 1.43 8.54
CA GLU A 193 -17.46 0.72 8.44
C GLU A 193 -18.51 1.57 7.71
N LYS A 194 -18.65 2.86 8.09
CA LYS A 194 -19.59 3.79 7.42
C LYS A 194 -19.22 4.03 5.95
N ALA A 195 -17.91 4.06 5.60
CA ALA A 195 -17.48 4.19 4.23
C ALA A 195 -17.85 2.96 3.39
N PHE A 196 -17.75 1.74 3.94
CA PHE A 196 -18.24 0.53 3.27
C PHE A 196 -19.76 0.45 3.18
N ASP A 197 -20.48 0.98 4.15
CA ASP A 197 -21.96 1.07 4.09
C ASP A 197 -22.42 2.04 3.00
N ALA A 198 -21.65 3.12 2.77
CA ALA A 198 -21.91 4.12 1.73
C ALA A 198 -21.33 3.74 0.34
N TYR A 199 -20.89 2.51 0.15
CA TYR A 199 -20.23 2.05 -1.08
C TYR A 199 -21.05 2.28 -2.37
N PRO A 200 -20.42 2.74 -3.47
CA PRO A 200 -19.06 3.25 -3.54
C PRO A 200 -18.95 4.66 -2.92
N VAL A 201 -18.03 4.82 -1.98
CA VAL A 201 -17.76 6.11 -1.35
C VAL A 201 -16.76 6.91 -2.20
N ASP A 202 -17.00 8.21 -2.35
CA ASP A 202 -16.03 9.17 -2.91
C ASP A 202 -15.37 10.00 -1.80
N MET A 203 -14.45 10.89 -2.18
CA MET A 203 -13.71 11.72 -1.24
C MET A 203 -14.63 12.63 -0.41
N ASP A 204 -15.65 13.22 -1.02
CA ASP A 204 -16.58 14.10 -0.31
C ASP A 204 -17.43 13.29 0.68
N GLY A 205 -17.85 12.09 0.28
CA GLY A 205 -18.57 11.16 1.16
C GLY A 205 -17.73 10.75 2.36
N LEU A 206 -16.44 10.40 2.15
CA LEU A 206 -15.54 10.03 3.24
C LEU A 206 -15.26 11.21 4.18
N LYS A 207 -15.04 12.42 3.65
CA LYS A 207 -14.87 13.64 4.46
C LYS A 207 -16.11 13.91 5.33
N ASN A 208 -17.30 13.82 4.76
CA ASN A 208 -18.54 14.01 5.51
C ASN A 208 -18.69 12.98 6.63
N ILE A 209 -18.39 11.70 6.37
CA ILE A 209 -18.39 10.65 7.40
C ILE A 209 -17.42 10.99 8.54
N ALA A 210 -16.19 11.43 8.21
CA ALA A 210 -15.20 11.79 9.21
C ALA A 210 -15.64 12.99 10.08
N ILE A 211 -16.21 14.03 9.45
CA ILE A 211 -16.71 15.21 10.14
C ILE A 211 -17.89 14.86 11.06
N GLU A 212 -18.83 14.02 10.61
CA GLU A 212 -19.92 13.52 11.44
C GLU A 212 -19.44 12.74 12.67
N LEU A 213 -18.29 12.07 12.56
CA LEU A 213 -17.64 11.35 13.64
C LEU A 213 -16.76 12.25 14.54
N GLY A 214 -16.74 13.55 14.28
CA GLY A 214 -16.05 14.55 15.11
C GLY A 214 -14.60 14.84 14.72
N VAL A 215 -14.15 14.44 13.52
CA VAL A 215 -12.87 14.88 12.97
C VAL A 215 -12.98 16.36 12.56
N ASN A 216 -11.97 17.16 12.88
CA ASN A 216 -11.96 18.58 12.51
C ASN A 216 -11.81 18.73 10.99
N GLU A 217 -12.77 19.44 10.36
CA GLU A 217 -12.83 19.61 8.90
C GLU A 217 -11.57 20.32 8.34
N SER A 218 -11.12 21.37 8.98
CA SER A 218 -9.97 22.14 8.52
C SER A 218 -8.67 21.33 8.58
N ASP A 219 -8.48 20.57 9.65
CA ASP A 219 -7.29 19.74 9.84
C ASP A 219 -7.30 18.56 8.86
N LEU A 220 -8.47 17.95 8.64
CA LEU A 220 -8.65 16.87 7.68
C LEU A 220 -8.36 17.35 6.25
N ASN A 221 -8.91 18.49 5.83
CA ASN A 221 -8.63 19.05 4.52
C ASN A 221 -7.14 19.37 4.36
N THR A 222 -6.50 19.96 5.36
CA THR A 222 -5.07 20.24 5.34
C THR A 222 -4.23 18.98 5.15
N CYS A 223 -4.53 17.91 5.92
CA CYS A 223 -3.83 16.65 5.83
C CYS A 223 -3.96 16.00 4.43
N ILE A 224 -5.19 16.03 3.86
CA ILE A 224 -5.46 15.48 2.54
C ILE A 224 -4.77 16.32 1.44
N ASP A 225 -4.86 17.63 1.49
CA ASP A 225 -4.28 18.55 0.49
C ASP A 225 -2.74 18.49 0.47
N GLU A 226 -2.11 18.17 1.61
CA GLU A 226 -0.67 17.93 1.72
C GLU A 226 -0.22 16.55 1.20
N TRP A 227 -1.12 15.67 0.80
CA TRP A 227 -0.82 14.29 0.38
C TRP A 227 0.02 13.51 1.39
N ARG A 228 -0.16 13.83 2.68
CA ARG A 228 0.71 13.45 3.80
C ARG A 228 0.95 11.95 3.89
N TYR A 229 -0.05 11.13 3.58
CA TYR A 229 0.00 9.68 3.76
C TYR A 229 0.09 8.87 2.47
N THR A 230 0.20 9.49 1.30
CA THR A 230 0.29 8.76 0.02
C THR A 230 1.46 7.79 0.00
N GLN A 231 2.66 8.25 0.38
CA GLN A 231 3.85 7.40 0.44
C GLN A 231 3.70 6.28 1.48
N ALA A 232 3.12 6.56 2.63
CA ALA A 232 2.90 5.55 3.66
C ALA A 232 1.97 4.43 3.19
N VAL A 233 0.92 4.75 2.42
CA VAL A 233 0.04 3.74 1.81
C VAL A 233 0.78 2.88 0.78
N GLU A 234 1.63 3.48 -0.06
CA GLU A 234 2.48 2.75 -1.01
C GLU A 234 3.47 1.82 -0.29
N ASP A 235 4.04 2.27 0.82
CA ASP A 235 4.95 1.46 1.64
C ASP A 235 4.22 0.28 2.30
N MET A 236 2.96 0.46 2.73
CA MET A 236 2.11 -0.63 3.22
C MET A 236 1.89 -1.71 2.15
N MET A 237 1.63 -1.32 0.90
CA MET A 237 1.47 -2.24 -0.22
C MET A 237 2.76 -3.04 -0.49
N ASN A 238 3.91 -2.37 -0.49
CA ASN A 238 5.21 -3.01 -0.70
C ASN A 238 5.56 -4.00 0.42
N GLN A 239 5.25 -3.65 1.68
CA GLN A 239 5.44 -4.51 2.84
C GLN A 239 4.62 -5.81 2.72
N TRP A 240 3.35 -5.69 2.34
CA TRP A 240 2.44 -6.81 2.17
C TRP A 240 2.95 -7.85 1.16
N TRP A 241 3.34 -7.39 -0.03
CA TRP A 241 3.89 -8.25 -1.07
C TRP A 241 5.17 -8.96 -0.62
N LYS A 242 6.09 -8.21 -0.01
CA LYS A 242 7.40 -8.75 0.41
C LYS A 242 7.30 -9.76 1.54
N LEU A 243 6.44 -9.54 2.53
CA LEU A 243 6.36 -10.38 3.72
C LEU A 243 5.45 -11.60 3.54
N PHE A 244 4.35 -11.45 2.82
CA PHE A 244 3.30 -12.48 2.77
C PHE A 244 2.94 -12.97 1.38
N GLY A 245 3.55 -12.43 0.33
CA GLY A 245 3.42 -12.88 -1.05
C GLY A 245 2.03 -12.74 -1.67
N VAL A 246 1.18 -11.85 -1.14
CA VAL A 246 -0.22 -11.71 -1.55
C VAL A 246 -0.44 -10.39 -2.27
N SER A 247 -1.22 -10.40 -3.35
CA SER A 247 -1.45 -9.25 -4.25
C SER A 247 -2.93 -8.99 -4.57
N TRP A 248 -3.82 -9.29 -3.65
CA TRP A 248 -5.28 -9.08 -3.80
C TRP A 248 -5.94 -8.57 -2.53
N THR A 249 -7.19 -8.07 -2.66
CA THR A 249 -8.01 -7.61 -1.53
C THR A 249 -9.41 -8.25 -1.54
N PRO A 250 -10.01 -8.50 -0.35
CA PRO A 250 -9.35 -8.44 0.94
C PRO A 250 -8.30 -9.56 1.05
N GLY A 251 -7.16 -9.24 1.67
CA GLY A 251 -6.16 -10.23 2.06
C GLY A 251 -5.99 -10.16 3.57
N ASN A 252 -5.96 -11.30 4.23
CA ASN A 252 -5.83 -11.33 5.68
C ASN A 252 -4.67 -12.21 6.08
N VAL A 253 -3.89 -11.77 7.06
CA VAL A 253 -2.84 -12.57 7.67
C VAL A 253 -3.10 -12.68 9.16
N ILE A 254 -3.22 -13.90 9.63
CA ILE A 254 -3.32 -14.22 11.06
C ILE A 254 -1.91 -14.50 11.54
N ILE A 255 -1.43 -13.77 12.54
CA ILE A 255 -0.06 -13.87 13.04
C ILE A 255 -0.10 -14.19 14.53
N ASP A 256 0.60 -15.22 14.93
CA ASP A 256 0.88 -15.51 16.34
C ASP A 256 2.10 -14.69 16.79
N ARG A 257 1.89 -13.66 17.59
CA ARG A 257 2.92 -12.75 18.06
C ARG A 257 3.91 -13.40 19.04
N GLU A 258 3.57 -14.54 19.63
CA GLU A 258 4.48 -15.28 20.49
C GLU A 258 5.51 -16.07 19.67
N THR A 259 5.06 -16.70 18.58
CA THR A 259 5.91 -17.58 17.77
C THR A 259 6.41 -16.93 16.47
N GLY A 260 5.73 -15.89 15.94
CA GLY A 260 5.97 -15.30 14.62
C GLY A 260 5.40 -16.12 13.47
N LYS A 261 4.80 -17.28 13.74
CA LYS A 261 4.09 -18.06 12.71
C LYS A 261 2.90 -17.28 12.16
N PHE A 262 2.58 -17.48 10.89
CA PHE A 262 1.42 -16.82 10.28
C PHE A 262 0.67 -17.73 9.33
N GLU A 263 -0.61 -17.40 9.12
CA GLU A 263 -1.52 -18.03 8.18
C GLU A 263 -2.18 -16.99 7.29
N VAL A 264 -2.17 -17.21 5.97
CA VAL A 264 -2.82 -16.31 5.01
C VAL A 264 -4.25 -16.78 4.75
N VAL A 265 -5.21 -15.86 4.81
CA VAL A 265 -6.61 -16.05 4.40
C VAL A 265 -6.90 -15.17 3.19
N PRO A 266 -6.80 -15.71 1.97
CA PRO A 266 -6.84 -14.94 0.73
C PRO A 266 -8.27 -14.67 0.26
N GLY A 267 -8.86 -13.55 0.64
CA GLY A 267 -10.20 -13.16 0.19
C GLY A 267 -11.22 -12.99 1.32
N ALA A 268 -12.48 -12.74 0.92
CA ALA A 268 -13.58 -12.53 1.84
C ALA A 268 -14.18 -13.85 2.34
N TYR A 269 -13.43 -14.55 3.18
CA TYR A 269 -13.86 -15.78 3.82
C TYR A 269 -14.73 -15.51 5.05
N PRO A 270 -15.61 -16.44 5.45
CA PRO A 270 -16.41 -16.31 6.67
C PRO A 270 -15.55 -16.41 7.94
N ALA A 271 -16.09 -15.91 9.06
CA ALA A 271 -15.40 -15.91 10.35
C ALA A 271 -14.93 -17.30 10.80
N ASP A 272 -15.70 -18.36 10.51
CA ASP A 272 -15.37 -19.74 10.87
C ASP A 272 -13.99 -20.16 10.32
N THR A 273 -13.63 -19.72 9.11
CA THR A 273 -12.30 -20.01 8.52
C THR A 273 -11.16 -19.42 9.36
N PHE A 274 -11.32 -18.20 9.87
CA PHE A 274 -10.34 -17.56 10.75
C PHE A 274 -10.28 -18.28 12.12
N ILE A 275 -11.45 -18.59 12.67
CA ILE A 275 -11.57 -19.29 13.95
C ILE A 275 -10.89 -20.65 13.90
N GLU A 276 -11.09 -21.43 12.83
CA GLU A 276 -10.45 -22.73 12.64
C GLU A 276 -8.92 -22.58 12.57
N LYS A 277 -8.41 -21.63 11.79
CA LYS A 277 -6.97 -21.36 11.65
C LYS A 277 -6.33 -20.93 12.98
N ILE A 278 -6.93 -19.96 13.68
CA ILE A 278 -6.45 -19.51 15.00
C ILE A 278 -6.41 -20.67 15.99
N ASN A 279 -7.47 -21.51 16.00
CA ASN A 279 -7.47 -22.70 16.88
C ASN A 279 -6.38 -23.71 16.51
N ALA A 280 -6.10 -23.91 15.22
CA ALA A 280 -4.99 -24.78 14.80
C ALA A 280 -3.64 -24.22 15.28
N MET A 281 -3.39 -22.93 15.08
CA MET A 281 -2.14 -22.26 15.51
C MET A 281 -1.92 -22.26 17.03
N LYS A 282 -2.98 -22.36 17.84
CA LYS A 282 -2.86 -22.44 19.32
C LYS A 282 -2.22 -23.75 19.81
N TRP A 283 -2.26 -24.81 19.02
CA TRP A 283 -1.83 -26.14 19.40
C TRP A 283 -0.50 -26.58 18.77
N GLU A 284 0.07 -25.75 17.93
CA GLU A 284 1.39 -25.91 17.30
C GLU A 284 2.50 -25.28 18.12
#